data_de1d45b4829b8373849569b9cbdc2478
#
_entry.id   de1d45b4829b8373849569b9cbdc2478
#
_cell.length_a   1.000
_cell.length_b   1.000
_cell.length_c   1.000
_cell.angle_alpha   90.00
_cell.angle_beta   90.00
_cell.angle_gamma   90.00
#
_symmetry.space_group_name_H-M   'P 1'
#
loop_
_entity.id
_entity.type
_entity.pdbx_description
1 polymer ?
#
loop_
_entity_poly.entity_id
_entity_poly.type
_entity_poly.pdbx_seq_one_letter_code
_entity_poly.pdbx_strand_id
1 'polypeptide(L)'
;MVQFEDGAVKAQLGMPDMRLPIQYAFSYPQRLKASFPRLDFKMCTNLTFEQPDTTRFRNLALAYEALHKGGNMPCIVNAANEVVVAAFLRDEISFLGM
;
A
#
# COMPACT_ATOMS: atom_id res chain seq x y z
N MET A 1 0.26 -6.20 -6.50
CA MET A 1 0.29 -6.86 -7.82
C MET A 1 1.11 -6.01 -8.76
N VAL A 2 1.91 -6.61 -9.62
CA VAL A 2 2.72 -5.93 -10.64
C VAL A 2 2.46 -6.58 -11.98
N GLN A 3 2.12 -5.78 -12.97
CA GLN A 3 2.00 -6.21 -14.35
C GLN A 3 3.28 -5.82 -15.10
N PHE A 4 3.84 -6.75 -15.84
CA PHE A 4 5.02 -6.55 -16.64
C PHE A 4 4.65 -6.18 -18.09
N GLU A 5 5.63 -5.70 -18.85
CA GLU A 5 5.44 -5.29 -20.25
C GLU A 5 5.03 -6.45 -21.17
N ASP A 6 5.40 -7.68 -20.85
CA ASP A 6 5.01 -8.90 -21.55
C ASP A 6 3.57 -9.36 -21.21
N GLY A 7 2.87 -8.62 -20.35
CA GLY A 7 1.50 -8.95 -19.89
C GLY A 7 1.45 -9.91 -18.69
N ALA A 8 2.59 -10.45 -18.24
CA ALA A 8 2.61 -11.29 -17.06
C ALA A 8 2.24 -10.48 -15.79
N VAL A 9 1.53 -11.11 -14.86
CA VAL A 9 1.14 -10.50 -13.58
C VAL A 9 1.72 -11.30 -12.43
N LYS A 10 2.42 -10.64 -11.52
CA LYS A 10 2.86 -11.23 -10.25
C LYS A 10 2.14 -10.59 -9.08
N ALA A 11 1.67 -11.42 -8.15
CA ALA A 11 1.05 -10.98 -6.91
C ALA A 11 1.81 -11.58 -5.71
N GLN A 12 2.05 -10.76 -4.69
CA GLN A 12 2.44 -11.25 -3.37
C GLN A 12 1.20 -11.21 -2.49
N LEU A 13 0.79 -12.37 -2.01
CA LEU A 13 -0.33 -12.52 -1.11
C LEU A 13 0.17 -12.88 0.29
N GLY A 14 -0.50 -12.40 1.31
CA GLY A 14 -0.19 -12.68 2.71
C GLY A 14 -1.30 -12.13 3.60
N MET A 15 -1.28 -12.52 4.87
CA MET A 15 -2.12 -11.86 5.86
C MET A 15 -1.70 -10.39 6.00
N PRO A 16 -2.64 -9.47 6.28
CA PRO A 16 -2.34 -8.04 6.47
C PRO A 16 -1.46 -7.82 7.71
N ASP A 17 -0.16 -7.87 7.52
CA ASP A 17 0.84 -7.69 8.57
C ASP A 17 2.07 -6.99 7.98
N MET A 18 2.31 -5.75 8.41
CA MET A 18 3.42 -4.93 7.93
C MET A 18 4.79 -5.49 8.28
N ARG A 19 4.90 -6.36 9.28
CA ARG A 19 6.17 -7.02 9.65
C ARG A 19 6.70 -7.88 8.52
N LEU A 20 5.83 -8.48 7.71
CA LEU A 20 6.22 -9.34 6.59
C LEU A 20 7.02 -8.59 5.52
N PRO A 21 6.52 -7.49 4.93
CA PRO A 21 7.28 -6.74 3.92
C PRO A 21 8.51 -6.05 4.52
N ILE A 22 8.45 -5.57 5.77
CA ILE A 22 9.59 -4.94 6.44
C ILE A 22 10.71 -5.96 6.65
N GLN A 23 10.40 -7.15 7.18
CA GLN A 23 11.38 -8.22 7.35
C GLN A 23 12.04 -8.59 6.02
N TYR A 24 11.24 -8.70 4.95
CA TYR A 24 11.77 -9.03 3.63
C TYR A 24 12.66 -7.93 3.05
N ALA A 25 12.34 -6.66 3.30
CA ALA A 25 13.20 -5.55 2.90
C ALA A 25 14.59 -5.61 3.55
N PHE A 26 14.67 -6.02 4.81
CA PHE A 26 15.95 -6.20 5.53
C PHE A 26 16.73 -7.44 5.09
N SER A 27 16.03 -8.51 4.68
CA SER A 27 16.67 -9.80 4.36
C SER A 27 16.82 -10.07 2.88
N TYR A 28 16.38 -9.15 2.03
CA TYR A 28 16.40 -9.34 0.58
C TYR A 28 17.76 -9.85 0.07
N PRO A 29 17.81 -10.86 -0.82
CA PRO A 29 16.67 -11.58 -1.43
C PRO A 29 16.19 -12.81 -0.64
N GLN A 30 16.75 -13.11 0.54
CA GLN A 30 16.39 -14.27 1.33
C GLN A 30 15.03 -14.09 2.03
N ARG A 31 14.30 -15.21 2.20
CA ARG A 31 13.08 -15.29 2.99
C ARG A 31 13.39 -15.89 4.36
N LEU A 32 13.34 -15.06 5.40
CA LEU A 32 13.59 -15.52 6.77
C LEU A 32 12.39 -16.28 7.33
N LYS A 33 12.70 -17.28 8.16
CA LYS A 33 11.66 -18.02 8.90
C LYS A 33 11.03 -17.08 9.93
N ALA A 34 9.69 -17.03 9.96
CA ALA A 34 8.93 -16.24 10.91
C ALA A 34 7.66 -16.97 11.35
N SER A 35 7.15 -16.60 12.51
CA SER A 35 5.91 -17.12 13.10
C SER A 35 4.68 -16.28 12.73
N PHE A 36 4.75 -15.47 11.68
CA PHE A 36 3.62 -14.66 11.24
C PHE A 36 2.45 -15.53 10.77
N PRO A 37 1.21 -15.08 10.97
CA PRO A 37 0.03 -15.74 10.42
C PRO A 37 0.19 -16.01 8.93
N ARG A 38 -0.21 -17.19 8.49
CA ARG A 38 -0.14 -17.59 7.08
C ARG A 38 -1.50 -17.47 6.44
N LEU A 39 -1.50 -17.05 5.17
CA LEU A 39 -2.71 -17.06 4.36
C LEU A 39 -3.13 -18.51 4.13
N ASP A 40 -4.37 -18.83 4.52
CA ASP A 40 -4.99 -20.13 4.26
C ASP A 40 -5.99 -19.97 3.11
N PHE A 41 -5.68 -20.59 1.97
CA PHE A 41 -6.54 -20.56 0.80
C PHE A 41 -7.87 -21.28 1.01
N LYS A 42 -8.01 -22.16 2.02
CA LYS A 42 -9.29 -22.76 2.37
C LYS A 42 -10.26 -21.74 2.97
N MET A 43 -9.72 -20.73 3.64
CA MET A 43 -10.49 -19.63 4.23
C MET A 43 -10.66 -18.47 3.24
N CYS A 44 -9.71 -18.29 2.33
CA CYS A 44 -9.69 -17.22 1.33
C CYS A 44 -9.99 -17.82 -0.06
N THR A 45 -11.24 -18.26 -0.26
CA THR A 45 -11.66 -18.96 -1.48
C THR A 45 -11.92 -18.02 -2.66
N ASN A 46 -12.23 -16.75 -2.40
CA ASN A 46 -12.55 -15.75 -3.40
C ASN A 46 -11.68 -14.52 -3.27
N LEU A 47 -11.17 -14.02 -4.39
CA LEU A 47 -10.50 -12.73 -4.50
C LEU A 47 -11.22 -11.91 -5.56
N THR A 48 -11.59 -10.69 -5.21
CA THR A 48 -12.22 -9.74 -6.12
C THR A 48 -11.22 -8.68 -6.53
N PHE A 49 -11.29 -8.24 -7.76
CA PHE A 49 -10.42 -7.20 -8.32
C PHE A 49 -11.28 -6.09 -8.90
N GLU A 50 -10.99 -4.87 -8.52
CA GLU A 50 -11.67 -3.68 -9.01
C GLU A 50 -10.63 -2.70 -9.56
N GLN A 51 -11.04 -1.88 -10.51
CA GLN A 51 -10.19 -0.81 -11.00
C GLN A 51 -10.03 0.27 -9.92
N PRO A 52 -8.83 0.82 -9.73
CA PRO A 52 -8.62 1.91 -8.80
C PRO A 52 -9.43 3.14 -9.20
N ASP A 53 -10.30 3.61 -8.31
CA ASP A 53 -11.08 4.84 -8.50
C ASP A 53 -10.31 6.04 -7.94
N THR A 54 -9.55 6.71 -8.78
CA THR A 54 -8.75 7.88 -8.41
C THR A 54 -9.61 9.15 -8.21
N THR A 55 -10.84 9.15 -8.66
CA THR A 55 -11.79 10.25 -8.40
C THR A 55 -12.33 10.17 -6.98
N ARG A 56 -12.73 8.99 -6.56
CA ARG A 56 -13.22 8.73 -5.21
C ARG A 56 -12.08 8.73 -4.17
N PHE A 57 -10.95 8.16 -4.53
CA PHE A 57 -9.77 8.05 -3.66
C PHE A 57 -8.68 9.04 -4.08
N ARG A 58 -8.87 10.31 -3.71
CA ARG A 58 -7.98 11.41 -4.12
C ARG A 58 -6.53 11.21 -3.67
N ASN A 59 -6.29 10.63 -2.50
CA ASN A 59 -4.94 10.36 -2.02
C ASN A 59 -4.20 9.36 -2.91
N LEU A 60 -4.91 8.42 -3.54
CA LEU A 60 -4.33 7.54 -4.55
C LEU A 60 -3.93 8.33 -5.81
N ALA A 61 -4.78 9.26 -6.27
CA ALA A 61 -4.42 10.13 -7.39
C ALA A 61 -3.17 10.97 -7.10
N LEU A 62 -3.08 11.57 -5.90
CA LEU A 62 -1.92 12.35 -5.45
C LEU A 62 -0.65 11.49 -5.40
N ALA A 63 -0.74 10.23 -4.99
CA ALA A 63 0.39 9.31 -4.99
C ALA A 63 0.90 9.04 -6.42
N TYR A 64 0.00 8.83 -7.38
CA TYR A 64 0.38 8.70 -8.80
C TYR A 64 1.01 9.98 -9.36
N GLU A 65 0.43 11.15 -9.06
CA GLU A 65 1.01 12.43 -9.48
C GLU A 65 2.42 12.63 -8.91
N ALA A 66 2.63 12.32 -7.63
CA ALA A 66 3.92 12.42 -6.99
C ALA A 66 4.95 11.47 -7.63
N LEU A 67 4.54 10.26 -7.97
CA LEU A 67 5.38 9.28 -8.65
C LEU A 67 5.81 9.79 -10.03
N HIS A 68 4.88 10.35 -10.81
CA HIS A 68 5.17 10.88 -12.14
C HIS A 68 6.06 12.13 -12.10
N LYS A 69 5.86 13.03 -11.14
CA LYS A 69 6.71 14.22 -10.96
C LYS A 69 8.10 13.87 -10.47
N GLY A 70 8.21 12.80 -9.67
CA GLY A 70 9.50 12.38 -9.12
C GLY A 70 10.13 13.37 -8.15
N GLY A 71 11.47 13.35 -8.06
CA GLY A 71 12.21 14.22 -7.16
C GLY A 71 11.79 14.03 -5.69
N ASN A 72 11.52 15.13 -4.99
CA ASN A 72 11.09 15.13 -3.60
C ASN A 72 9.55 15.04 -3.41
N MET A 73 8.77 14.97 -4.48
CA MET A 73 7.31 14.95 -4.40
C MET A 73 6.75 13.78 -3.59
N PRO A 74 7.27 12.53 -3.71
CA PRO A 74 6.82 11.44 -2.85
C PRO A 74 7.05 11.71 -1.36
N CYS A 75 8.17 12.32 -0.99
CA CYS A 75 8.46 12.69 0.39
C CYS A 75 7.49 13.77 0.91
N ILE A 76 7.19 14.77 0.08
CA ILE A 76 6.24 15.85 0.43
C ILE A 76 4.84 15.26 0.67
N VAL A 77 4.35 14.39 -0.21
CA VAL A 77 3.04 13.75 -0.06
C VAL A 77 3.00 12.87 1.20
N ASN A 78 4.06 12.12 1.49
CA ASN A 78 4.14 11.33 2.70
C ASN A 78 4.10 12.20 3.97
N ALA A 79 4.89 13.27 4.03
CA ALA A 79 4.93 14.17 5.16
C ALA A 79 3.57 14.88 5.38
N ALA A 80 2.93 15.33 4.30
CA ALA A 80 1.59 15.92 4.36
C ALA A 80 0.57 14.91 4.91
N ASN A 81 0.61 13.66 4.43
CA ASN A 81 -0.27 12.60 4.90
C ASN A 81 -0.11 12.34 6.42
N GLU A 82 1.10 12.31 6.93
CA GLU A 82 1.35 12.13 8.37
C GLU A 82 0.70 13.25 9.21
N VAL A 83 0.82 14.51 8.77
CA VAL A 83 0.21 15.66 9.44
C VAL A 83 -1.32 15.57 9.43
N VAL A 84 -1.88 15.23 8.26
CA VAL A 84 -3.34 15.16 8.06
C VAL A 84 -3.94 14.00 8.85
N VAL A 85 -3.30 12.83 8.85
CA VAL A 85 -3.74 11.67 9.64
C VAL A 85 -3.69 11.99 11.14
N ALA A 86 -2.64 12.66 11.62
CA ALA A 86 -2.55 13.06 13.01
C ALA A 86 -3.68 14.05 13.40
N ALA A 87 -4.02 15.00 12.53
CA ALA A 87 -5.15 15.93 12.74
C ALA A 87 -6.49 15.19 12.74
N PHE A 88 -6.68 14.23 11.85
CA PHE A 88 -7.89 13.39 11.83
C PHE A 88 -8.06 12.58 13.12
N LEU A 89 -6.99 11.96 13.62
CA LEU A 89 -7.02 11.19 14.86
C LEU A 89 -7.27 12.03 16.11
N ARG A 90 -7.13 13.37 16.02
CA ARG A 90 -7.48 14.33 17.06
C ARG A 90 -8.86 14.96 16.86
N ASP A 91 -9.65 14.46 15.90
CA ASP A 91 -10.96 15.00 15.53
C ASP A 91 -10.94 16.48 15.06
N GLU A 92 -9.78 16.97 14.58
CA GLU A 92 -9.62 18.34 14.07
C GLU A 92 -10.15 18.50 12.64
N ILE A 93 -10.14 17.42 11.87
CA ILE A 93 -10.64 17.37 10.48
C ILE A 93 -11.48 16.12 10.24
N SER A 94 -12.37 16.19 9.26
CA SER A 94 -13.16 15.03 8.85
C SER A 94 -12.35 14.07 7.96
N PHE A 95 -12.83 12.84 7.79
CA PHE A 95 -12.23 11.86 6.88
C PHE A 95 -12.11 12.37 5.44
N LEU A 96 -13.13 13.08 4.95
CA LEU A 96 -13.09 13.68 3.59
C LEU A 96 -12.26 14.96 3.53
N GLY A 97 -11.81 15.49 4.65
CA GLY A 97 -10.94 16.65 4.74
C GLY A 97 -9.45 16.31 4.73
N MET A 98 -9.12 15.00 4.74
CA MET A 98 -7.73 14.53 4.65
C MET A 98 -7.12 14.69 3.26
#